data_182ebff2baf1277e064711441fce57bc
#
_entry.id   182ebff2baf1277e064711441fce57bc
#
_cell.length_a   1.000
_cell.length_b   1.000
_cell.length_c   1.000
_cell.angle_alpha   90.00
_cell.angle_beta   90.00
_cell.angle_gamma   90.00
#
_symmetry.space_group_name_H-M   'P 1'
#
loop_
_entity.id
_entity.type
_entity.pdbx_description
1 polymer ?
#
loop_
_entity_poly.entity_id
_entity_poly.type
_entity_poly.pdbx_seq_one_letter_code
_entity_poly.pdbx_strand_id
1 'polypeptide(L)' 'MELIAKENKALKQVSESGDVMYALRVSTYNPESWVEVDIAEYNEWKRKQEEEERKLAEQYGMPYEEKDNKEENSIK' A
#
# COMPACT_ATOMS: atom_id res chain seq x y z
N MET A 1 19.27 -7.70 -4.85
CA MET A 1 18.76 -7.63 -6.20
C MET A 1 17.53 -6.73 -6.23
N GLU A 2 17.47 -5.85 -7.20
CA GLU A 2 16.37 -4.92 -7.30
C GLU A 2 15.37 -5.38 -8.35
N LEU A 3 14.09 -5.40 -7.97
CA LEU A 3 13.02 -5.75 -8.89
C LEU A 3 12.18 -4.51 -9.15
N ILE A 4 11.89 -4.28 -10.43
CA ILE A 4 11.09 -3.13 -10.84
C ILE A 4 9.94 -3.66 -11.69
N ALA A 5 8.71 -3.32 -11.30
CA ALA A 5 7.55 -3.77 -12.04
C ALA A 5 7.52 -3.12 -13.41
N LYS A 6 7.07 -3.88 -14.39
CA LYS A 6 6.93 -3.36 -15.74
C LYS A 6 5.74 -2.42 -15.82
N GLU A 7 5.64 -1.72 -16.93
CA GLU A 7 4.52 -0.81 -17.14
C GLU A 7 3.20 -1.56 -17.02
N ASN A 8 2.27 -1.00 -16.27
CA ASN A 8 0.94 -1.59 -16.01
C ASN A 8 1.02 -2.88 -15.21
N LYS A 9 2.12 -3.09 -14.50
CA LYS A 9 2.31 -4.26 -13.65
C LYS A 9 2.75 -3.84 -12.26
N ALA A 10 2.64 -4.77 -11.34
CA ALA A 10 3.08 -4.57 -9.97
C ALA A 10 3.67 -5.87 -9.46
N LEU A 11 4.38 -5.79 -8.34
CA LEU A 11 4.98 -6.96 -7.71
C LEU A 11 4.15 -7.36 -6.51
N LYS A 12 3.97 -8.65 -6.33
CA LYS A 12 3.15 -9.18 -5.24
C LYS A 12 3.94 -10.24 -4.49
N GLN A 13 3.86 -10.18 -3.17
CA GLN A 13 4.47 -11.19 -2.32
C GLN A 13 3.44 -11.67 -1.30
N VAL A 14 3.39 -12.99 -1.09
CA VAL A 14 2.53 -13.59 -0.08
C VAL A 14 3.43 -14.27 0.94
N SER A 15 3.31 -13.87 2.21
CA SER A 15 4.12 -14.44 3.26
C SER A 15 3.57 -15.80 3.68
N GLU A 16 4.34 -16.50 4.51
CA GLU A 16 3.90 -17.81 4.99
C GLU A 16 2.64 -17.71 5.83
N SER A 17 2.46 -16.57 6.49
CA SER A 17 1.28 -16.36 7.31
C SER A 17 0.07 -15.95 6.47
N GLY A 18 0.25 -15.76 5.16
CA GLY A 18 -0.83 -15.39 4.28
C GLY A 18 -0.97 -13.90 4.05
N ASP A 19 -0.05 -13.11 4.59
CA ASP A 19 -0.08 -11.67 4.38
C ASP A 19 0.34 -11.34 2.96
N VAL A 20 -0.39 -10.43 2.34
CA VAL A 20 -0.14 -10.04 0.96
C VAL A 20 0.43 -8.64 0.94
N MET A 21 1.48 -8.44 0.15
CA MET A 21 2.13 -7.15 0.03
C MET A 21 2.37 -6.86 -1.45
N TYR A 22 2.18 -5.61 -1.84
CA TYR A 22 2.42 -5.17 -3.20
C TYR A 22 3.44 -4.06 -3.22
N ALA A 23 4.19 -3.98 -4.31
CA ALA A 23 5.17 -2.91 -4.48
C ALA A 23 5.40 -2.72 -5.97
N LEU A 24 5.83 -1.51 -6.33
CA LEU A 24 6.22 -1.25 -7.71
C LEU A 24 7.72 -1.41 -7.89
N ARG A 25 8.45 -1.35 -6.79
CA ARG A 25 9.89 -1.48 -6.80
C ARG A 25 10.33 -2.02 -5.45
N VAL A 26 11.19 -3.03 -5.47
CA VAL A 26 11.60 -3.67 -4.23
C VAL A 26 13.03 -4.16 -4.36
N SER A 27 13.76 -4.08 -3.24
CA SER A 27 15.10 -4.65 -3.14
C SER A 27 15.01 -5.90 -2.27
N THR A 28 15.41 -7.04 -2.83
CA THR A 28 15.23 -8.30 -2.14
C THR A 28 16.33 -9.28 -2.51
N TYR A 29 16.59 -10.21 -1.59
CA TYR A 29 17.49 -11.31 -1.84
C TYR A 29 16.77 -12.53 -2.39
N ASN A 30 15.43 -12.50 -2.36
CA ASN A 30 14.60 -13.61 -2.83
C ASN A 30 13.66 -13.13 -3.92
N PRO A 31 14.18 -12.87 -5.14
CA PRO A 31 13.33 -12.38 -6.21
C PRO A 31 12.21 -13.34 -6.58
N GLU A 32 12.43 -14.64 -6.36
CA GLU A 32 11.39 -15.63 -6.69
C GLU A 32 10.20 -15.57 -5.76
N SER A 33 10.30 -14.89 -4.63
CA SER A 33 9.16 -14.73 -3.72
C SER A 33 8.19 -13.66 -4.20
N TRP A 34 8.59 -12.88 -5.20
CA TRP A 34 7.75 -11.85 -5.77
C TRP A 34 7.26 -12.29 -7.14
N VAL A 35 5.99 -12.05 -7.43
CA VAL A 35 5.42 -12.37 -8.73
C VAL A 35 4.86 -11.10 -9.33
N GLU A 36 4.84 -11.05 -10.66
CA GLU A 36 4.32 -9.89 -11.37
C GLU A 36 2.83 -10.07 -11.58
N VAL A 37 2.06 -9.03 -11.24
CA VAL A 37 0.61 -9.05 -11.39
C VAL A 37 0.18 -7.77 -12.08
N ASP A 38 -1.10 -7.70 -12.45
CA ASP A 38 -1.67 -6.53 -13.08
C ASP A 38 -1.66 -5.35 -12.10
N ILE A 39 -1.42 -4.14 -12.63
CA ILE A 39 -1.41 -2.94 -11.78
C ILE A 39 -2.77 -2.70 -11.14
N ALA A 40 -3.85 -3.17 -11.78
CA ALA A 40 -5.18 -3.01 -11.22
C ALA A 40 -5.29 -3.71 -9.86
N GLU A 41 -4.62 -4.83 -9.70
CA GLU A 41 -4.62 -5.56 -8.44
C GLU A 41 -3.94 -4.75 -7.34
N TYR A 42 -2.83 -4.10 -7.67
CA TYR A 42 -2.12 -3.23 -6.74
C TYR A 42 -2.98 -2.03 -6.34
N ASN A 43 -3.64 -1.42 -7.33
CA ASN A 43 -4.47 -0.25 -7.08
C ASN A 43 -5.62 -0.59 -6.15
N GLU A 44 -6.23 -1.75 -6.33
CA GLU A 44 -7.33 -2.15 -5.47
C GLU A 44 -6.86 -2.45 -4.06
N TRP A 45 -5.72 -3.10 -3.92
CA TRP A 45 -5.14 -3.39 -2.62
C TRP A 45 -4.86 -2.09 -1.86
N LYS A 46 -4.28 -1.12 -2.55
CA LYS A 46 -3.94 0.15 -1.94
C LYS A 46 -5.21 0.90 -1.52
N ARG A 47 -6.23 0.86 -2.34
CA ARG A 47 -7.50 1.52 -2.03
C ARG A 47 -8.13 0.90 -0.78
N LYS A 48 -8.08 -0.41 -0.65
CA LYS A 48 -8.63 -1.08 0.52
C LYS A 48 -7.86 -0.74 1.78
N GLN A 49 -6.55 -0.61 1.67
CA GLN A 49 -5.73 -0.24 2.82
C GLN A 49 -6.10 1.15 3.32
N GLU A 50 -6.27 2.09 2.41
CA GLU A 50 -6.64 3.44 2.79
C GLU A 50 -8.03 3.47 3.41
N GLU A 51 -8.93 2.66 2.89
CA GLU A 51 -10.29 2.61 3.41
C GLU A 51 -10.31 2.06 4.83
N GLU A 52 -9.52 1.02 5.09
CA GLU A 52 -9.45 0.45 6.42
C GLU A 52 -8.84 1.42 7.42
N GLU A 53 -7.82 2.14 7.00
CA GLU A 53 -7.20 3.13 7.88
C GLU A 53 -8.19 4.22 8.25
N ARG A 54 -9.00 4.64 7.28
CA ARG A 54 -10.01 5.66 7.55
C ARG A 54 -11.04 5.16 8.55
N LYS A 55 -11.49 3.91 8.39
CA LYS A 55 -12.47 3.34 9.30
C LYS A 55 -11.91 3.23 10.71
N LEU A 56 -10.65 2.83 10.85
CA LEU A 56 -10.03 2.73 12.15
C LEU A 56 -9.91 4.11 12.80
N ALA A 57 -9.54 5.11 12.03
CA ALA A 57 -9.42 6.47 12.55
C ALA A 57 -10.77 6.97 13.05
N GLU A 58 -11.83 6.70 12.30
CA GLU A 58 -13.17 7.10 12.73
C GLU A 58 -13.60 6.36 13.98
N GLN A 59 -13.27 5.07 14.05
CA GLN A 59 -13.66 4.25 15.18
C GLN A 59 -13.02 4.72 16.47
N TYR A 60 -11.77 5.13 16.40
CA TYR A 60 -11.03 5.59 17.57
C TYR A 60 -11.21 7.08 17.82
N GLY A 61 -11.91 7.77 16.92
CA GLY A 61 -12.11 9.21 17.07
C GLY A 61 -10.88 10.02 16.81
N MET A 62 -9.89 9.45 16.13
CA MET A 62 -8.64 10.14 15.80
C MET A 62 -8.74 10.77 14.41
N PRO A 63 -8.21 11.99 14.22
CA PRO A 63 -8.20 12.59 12.88
C PRO A 63 -7.27 11.79 11.99
N TYR A 64 -7.74 11.59 10.83
CA TYR A 64 -6.92 10.91 9.86
C TYR A 64 -6.06 11.93 9.18
N GLU A 65 -4.98 12.36 9.18
CA GLU A 65 -4.19 13.12 8.54
C GLU A 65 -3.83 14.20 8.63
N GLU A 66 -3.72 14.34 8.55
CA GLU A 66 -3.47 14.94 8.65
C GLU A 66 -3.11 15.65 8.52
N LYS A 67 -2.87 15.86 8.23
CA LYS A 67 -2.63 16.30 8.21
C LYS A 67 -2.73 17.04 7.83
N ASP A 68 -2.73 17.21 7.51
CA ASP A 68 -2.98 17.82 7.32
C ASP A 68 -3.27 18.44 7.11
N ASN A 69 -3.16 18.64 6.80
CA ASN A 69 -3.52 19.15 6.90
C ASN A 69 -3.75 19.76 6.98
N LYS A 70 -3.72 20.08 6.86
CA LYS A 70 -3.92 20.60 7.25
C LYS A 70 -4.11 21.17 7.45
N GLU A 71 -4.01 21.44 7.26
CA GLU A 71 -4.22 21.95 7.74
C GLU A 71 -4.49 22.42 7.83
N GLU A 72 -4.48 22.68 7.54
CA GLU A 72 -4.79 23.13 7.96
C GLU A 72 -5.12 23.52 8.21
N ASN A 73 -5.04 23.84 8.06
CA ASN A 73 -5.42 24.23 8.60
C ASN A 73 -5.66 24.65 9.00
N SER A 74 -5.49 24.79 8.93
CA SER A 74 -5.78 25.17 9.57
C SER A 74 -5.91 25.80 10.00
N ILE A 75 -5.82 26.08 9.93
CA ILE A 75 -5.94 26.60 10.45
C ILE A 75 -6.03 27.23 10.71
N LYS A 76 -5.99 27.51 10.57
CA LYS A 76 -5.94 27.90 10.91
C LYS A 76 -5.84 28.30 11.25
#